data_27632dba674370801079db0a0ecd6ee2
#
_entry.id   27632dba674370801079db0a0ecd6ee2
#
_cell.length_a   1.000
_cell.length_b   1.000
_cell.length_c   1.000
_cell.angle_alpha   90.00
_cell.angle_beta   90.00
_cell.angle_gamma   90.00
#
_symmetry.space_group_name_H-M   'P 1'
#
loop_
_entity.id
_entity.type
_entity.pdbx_description
1 polymer ?
#
loop_
_entity_poly.entity_id
_entity_poly.type
_entity_poly.pdbx_seq_one_letter_code
_entity_poly.pdbx_strand_id
1 'polypeptide(L)'
;MNLPFGIPAGPLLNERFTTAAFRMGFDLAVYKTVRSRAWGCNAFPNVLAVHPWNADGSLVPGSAELDDGVLADTRYELPISISNSFGVPSRDPDEWQPDMQKAIAAAGDGQLLVPSFQGSRVEGMDREAYIADHVTTAHLVAETGAGLMEMNTSCPNEGHNRLLCHDPHLVGEITEAVKNEIGDRPLIVKLAYIPNDADLEIMVKETAGHGAVQGFSTINTISAKLVDANGNQALPGAGRDRSGVCGNAIRGAGLDMVGRLNAIREKLGLDFAIVGVGGVIRPEDYKAYREAGANAVMSATGAMWNARLAQDIKAAL
;
A
#
# COMPACT_ATOMS: atom_id res chain seq x y z
N MET A 1 2.89 -1.15 -20.34
CA MET A 1 1.91 -0.13 -19.91
C MET A 1 2.07 1.11 -20.75
N ASN A 2 0.96 1.69 -21.21
CA ASN A 2 1.01 2.94 -22.00
C ASN A 2 1.28 4.15 -21.08
N LEU A 3 0.67 4.17 -19.90
CA LEU A 3 0.96 5.10 -18.82
C LEU A 3 1.26 4.29 -17.55
N PRO A 4 2.47 4.38 -16.95
CA PRO A 4 2.75 3.66 -15.69
C PRO A 4 2.12 4.36 -14.49
N PHE A 5 0.77 4.44 -14.52
CA PHE A 5 -0.06 5.05 -13.49
C PHE A 5 -1.26 4.17 -13.13
N GLY A 6 -1.57 4.07 -11.84
CA GLY A 6 -2.63 3.18 -11.39
C GLY A 6 -3.20 3.48 -10.01
N ILE A 7 -3.96 2.50 -9.51
CA ILE A 7 -4.60 2.53 -8.20
C ILE A 7 -4.02 1.43 -7.33
N PRO A 8 -3.47 1.76 -6.13
CA PRO A 8 -2.89 0.78 -5.22
C PRO A 8 -3.96 -0.06 -4.50
N ALA A 9 -3.51 -1.10 -3.78
CA ALA A 9 -4.38 -1.90 -2.94
C ALA A 9 -5.14 -1.03 -1.93
N GLY A 10 -6.45 -1.23 -1.85
CA GLY A 10 -7.38 -0.50 -0.97
C GLY A 10 -8.70 -0.21 -1.67
N PRO A 11 -8.75 0.74 -2.61
CA PRO A 11 -10.01 1.14 -3.27
C PRO A 11 -10.64 0.08 -4.16
N LEU A 12 -9.83 -0.77 -4.80
CA LEU A 12 -10.31 -1.75 -5.80
C LEU A 12 -10.69 -3.07 -5.12
N LEU A 13 -11.91 -3.14 -4.62
CA LEU A 13 -12.39 -4.21 -3.72
C LEU A 13 -12.60 -5.56 -4.39
N ASN A 14 -12.84 -5.59 -5.71
CA ASN A 14 -13.17 -6.79 -6.49
C ASN A 14 -13.02 -6.51 -8.00
N GLU A 15 -13.35 -7.52 -8.84
CA GLU A 15 -13.29 -7.44 -10.30
C GLU A 15 -14.03 -6.22 -10.87
N ARG A 16 -15.20 -5.88 -10.34
CA ARG A 16 -15.99 -4.74 -10.86
C ARG A 16 -15.24 -3.42 -10.72
N PHE A 17 -14.52 -3.22 -9.58
CA PHE A 17 -13.74 -2.01 -9.35
C PHE A 17 -12.46 -1.98 -10.19
N THR A 18 -11.75 -3.11 -10.33
CA THR A 18 -10.55 -3.18 -11.17
C THR A 18 -10.88 -2.96 -12.64
N THR A 19 -11.94 -3.57 -13.16
CA THR A 19 -12.43 -3.36 -14.52
C THR A 19 -12.85 -1.90 -14.74
N ALA A 20 -13.54 -1.28 -13.78
CA ALA A 20 -13.89 0.14 -13.86
C ALA A 20 -12.64 1.03 -13.91
N ALA A 21 -11.62 0.75 -13.10
CA ALA A 21 -10.35 1.48 -13.13
C ALA A 21 -9.67 1.40 -14.51
N PHE A 22 -9.60 0.22 -15.11
CA PHE A 22 -9.08 0.03 -16.46
C PHE A 22 -9.85 0.85 -17.51
N ARG A 23 -11.20 0.83 -17.45
CA ARG A 23 -12.05 1.64 -18.34
C ARG A 23 -11.90 3.14 -18.15
N MET A 24 -11.54 3.59 -16.93
CA MET A 24 -11.24 4.98 -16.63
C MET A 24 -9.83 5.42 -17.07
N GLY A 25 -9.02 4.49 -17.61
CA GLY A 25 -7.72 4.78 -18.19
C GLY A 25 -6.53 4.59 -17.25
N PHE A 26 -6.71 3.96 -16.09
CA PHE A 26 -5.61 3.50 -15.27
C PHE A 26 -5.02 2.23 -15.90
N ASP A 27 -3.71 2.19 -16.12
CA ASP A 27 -3.06 1.04 -16.74
C ASP A 27 -2.50 0.05 -15.71
N LEU A 28 -2.49 0.43 -14.42
CA LEU A 28 -2.09 -0.40 -13.30
C LEU A 28 -3.21 -0.45 -12.27
N ALA A 29 -3.66 -1.64 -11.91
CA ALA A 29 -4.68 -1.83 -10.89
C ALA A 29 -4.22 -2.89 -9.88
N VAL A 30 -4.18 -2.52 -8.59
CA VAL A 30 -3.86 -3.48 -7.53
C VAL A 30 -5.17 -3.98 -6.91
N TYR A 31 -5.43 -5.28 -7.04
CA TYR A 31 -6.57 -5.92 -6.39
C TYR A 31 -6.43 -5.84 -4.88
N LYS A 32 -7.54 -5.58 -4.19
CA LYS A 32 -7.59 -5.45 -2.71
C LYS A 32 -6.83 -6.59 -2.04
N THR A 33 -5.96 -6.23 -1.10
CA THR A 33 -5.20 -7.21 -0.31
C THR A 33 -6.09 -8.29 0.26
N VAL A 34 -5.76 -9.54 -0.03
CA VAL A 34 -6.46 -10.75 0.45
C VAL A 34 -5.64 -11.49 1.51
N ARG A 35 -6.30 -12.41 2.20
CA ARG A 35 -5.73 -13.27 3.23
C ARG A 35 -6.08 -14.73 2.97
N SER A 36 -5.39 -15.64 3.65
CA SER A 36 -5.65 -17.09 3.62
C SER A 36 -7.03 -17.49 4.13
N ARG A 37 -7.77 -16.56 4.73
CA ARG A 37 -9.09 -16.77 5.35
C ARG A 37 -9.93 -15.51 5.35
N ALA A 38 -11.22 -15.65 5.64
CA ALA A 38 -12.09 -14.51 5.90
C ALA A 38 -11.56 -13.69 7.09
N TRP A 39 -11.56 -12.36 6.94
CA TRP A 39 -11.11 -11.40 7.96
C TRP A 39 -12.06 -10.22 8.04
N GLY A 40 -12.54 -9.93 9.25
CA GLY A 40 -13.56 -8.91 9.49
C GLY A 40 -13.08 -7.49 9.21
N CYS A 41 -14.00 -6.64 8.83
CA CYS A 41 -13.80 -5.20 8.72
C CYS A 41 -14.01 -4.54 10.09
N ASN A 42 -13.21 -3.52 10.41
CA ASN A 42 -13.45 -2.69 11.59
C ASN A 42 -14.79 -1.96 11.51
N ALA A 43 -15.33 -1.55 12.67
CA ALA A 43 -16.58 -0.79 12.75
C ALA A 43 -16.52 0.53 11.98
N PHE A 44 -17.62 0.87 11.29
CA PHE A 44 -17.74 2.14 10.57
C PHE A 44 -18.03 3.32 11.51
N PRO A 45 -17.59 4.56 11.14
CA PRO A 45 -16.84 4.92 9.93
C PRO A 45 -15.38 4.49 9.98
N ASN A 46 -14.78 4.21 8.80
CA ASN A 46 -13.38 3.85 8.63
C ASN A 46 -12.60 4.93 7.88
N VAL A 47 -13.31 5.85 7.24
CA VAL A 47 -12.78 6.98 6.49
C VAL A 47 -13.34 8.25 7.08
N LEU A 48 -12.45 9.14 7.52
CA LEU A 48 -12.72 10.51 7.94
C LEU A 48 -11.78 11.44 7.16
N ALA A 49 -12.19 12.69 6.92
CA ALA A 49 -11.28 13.72 6.50
C ALA A 49 -10.25 13.98 7.60
N VAL A 50 -8.99 14.17 7.23
CA VAL A 50 -7.89 14.42 8.17
C VAL A 50 -7.28 15.78 7.87
N HIS A 51 -7.10 16.58 8.90
CA HIS A 51 -6.66 17.98 8.82
C HIS A 51 -5.31 18.16 9.55
N PRO A 52 -4.17 17.96 8.87
CA PRO A 52 -2.85 18.19 9.46
C PRO A 52 -2.65 19.64 9.91
N TRP A 53 -1.74 19.84 10.88
CA TRP A 53 -1.43 21.16 11.43
C TRP A 53 -0.68 22.06 10.45
N ASN A 54 0.11 21.47 9.54
CA ASN A 54 0.84 22.24 8.56
C ASN A 54 -0.11 22.90 7.54
N ALA A 55 0.17 24.15 7.19
CA ALA A 55 -0.66 24.93 6.27
C ALA A 55 -0.78 24.33 4.86
N ASP A 56 0.20 23.53 4.42
CA ASP A 56 0.17 22.80 3.16
C ASP A 56 -0.53 21.43 3.25
N GLY A 57 -1.05 21.08 4.44
CA GLY A 57 -1.73 19.84 4.72
C GLY A 57 -0.81 18.63 4.77
N SER A 58 0.51 18.80 4.95
CA SER A 58 1.47 17.70 5.08
C SER A 58 1.57 17.17 6.50
N LEU A 59 1.81 15.86 6.65
CA LEU A 59 2.28 15.22 7.88
C LEU A 59 3.77 14.94 7.77
N VAL A 60 4.52 15.27 8.81
CA VAL A 60 5.94 14.95 8.90
C VAL A 60 6.12 13.68 9.72
N PRO A 61 6.71 12.60 9.14
CA PRO A 61 6.99 11.39 9.90
C PRO A 61 7.83 11.69 11.15
N GLY A 62 7.40 11.16 12.31
CA GLY A 62 8.07 11.37 13.59
C GLY A 62 7.79 12.72 14.27
N SER A 63 6.91 13.57 13.71
CA SER A 63 6.49 14.80 14.36
C SER A 63 5.58 14.55 15.57
N ALA A 64 5.55 15.49 16.53
CA ALA A 64 4.70 15.42 17.70
C ALA A 64 3.21 15.34 17.36
N GLU A 65 2.80 15.97 16.26
CA GLU A 65 1.42 15.95 15.75
C GLU A 65 0.84 14.52 15.64
N LEU A 66 1.67 13.55 15.24
CA LEU A 66 1.23 12.16 15.08
C LEU A 66 0.79 11.50 16.41
N ASP A 67 1.31 11.97 17.53
CA ASP A 67 1.03 11.45 18.88
C ASP A 67 0.09 12.36 19.68
N ASP A 68 0.17 13.66 19.49
CA ASP A 68 -0.71 14.62 20.15
C ASP A 68 -2.14 14.52 19.65
N GLY A 69 -2.34 14.35 18.35
CA GLY A 69 -3.62 14.12 17.71
C GLY A 69 -3.91 15.05 16.54
N VAL A 70 -4.20 14.46 15.39
CA VAL A 70 -4.62 15.15 14.17
C VAL A 70 -6.13 15.21 14.12
N LEU A 71 -6.69 16.38 13.85
CA LEU A 71 -8.14 16.56 13.70
C LEU A 71 -8.68 15.70 12.56
N ALA A 72 -9.76 14.96 12.86
CA ALA A 72 -10.47 14.16 11.87
C ALA A 72 -11.99 14.34 12.02
N ASP A 73 -12.65 14.60 10.90
CA ASP A 73 -14.09 14.86 10.85
C ASP A 73 -14.71 14.45 9.50
N THR A 74 -15.86 14.99 9.14
CA THR A 74 -16.57 14.69 7.89
C THR A 74 -16.50 15.83 6.85
N ARG A 75 -15.61 16.79 7.04
CA ARG A 75 -15.41 17.90 6.10
C ARG A 75 -14.33 17.56 5.09
N TYR A 76 -14.73 16.96 3.96
CA TYR A 76 -13.83 16.59 2.88
C TYR A 76 -13.56 17.77 1.97
N GLU A 77 -12.30 18.21 1.89
CA GLU A 77 -11.88 19.36 1.08
C GLU A 77 -10.48 19.14 0.48
N LEU A 78 -10.17 19.87 -0.58
CA LEU A 78 -8.82 19.85 -1.17
C LEU A 78 -7.87 20.78 -0.38
N PRO A 79 -6.58 20.39 -0.25
CA PRO A 79 -5.98 19.13 -0.69
C PRO A 79 -6.41 17.94 0.18
N ILE A 80 -7.02 16.92 -0.44
CA ILE A 80 -7.69 15.84 0.27
C ILE A 80 -6.73 14.90 1.01
N SER A 81 -7.00 14.71 2.30
CA SER A 81 -6.39 13.69 3.16
C SER A 81 -7.46 12.96 3.95
N ILE A 82 -7.31 11.65 4.10
CA ILE A 82 -8.31 10.82 4.77
C ILE A 82 -7.67 9.77 5.66
N SER A 83 -8.43 9.25 6.60
CA SER A 83 -8.07 8.03 7.36
C SER A 83 -8.32 6.77 6.54
N ASN A 84 -7.60 5.70 6.88
CA ASN A 84 -7.81 4.34 6.37
C ASN A 84 -7.73 3.35 7.53
N SER A 85 -8.89 3.00 8.09
CA SER A 85 -9.00 2.20 9.30
C SER A 85 -9.84 0.93 9.12
N PHE A 86 -9.77 0.29 7.95
CA PHE A 86 -10.57 -0.90 7.63
C PHE A 86 -10.10 -2.18 8.31
N GLY A 87 -8.80 -2.29 8.70
CA GLY A 87 -8.24 -3.51 9.30
C GLY A 87 -7.85 -4.58 8.27
N VAL A 88 -7.69 -4.19 7.00
CA VAL A 88 -7.38 -5.10 5.87
C VAL A 88 -8.34 -6.31 5.83
N PRO A 89 -9.66 -6.07 5.68
CA PRO A 89 -10.64 -7.14 5.60
C PRO A 89 -10.42 -7.98 4.35
N SER A 90 -10.71 -9.27 4.45
CA SER A 90 -10.69 -10.23 3.35
C SER A 90 -11.94 -11.09 3.37
N ARG A 91 -12.43 -11.45 2.20
CA ARG A 91 -13.37 -12.57 2.04
C ARG A 91 -12.64 -13.88 2.17
N ASP A 92 -13.37 -14.97 2.18
CA ASP A 92 -12.81 -16.31 2.13
C ASP A 92 -12.16 -16.56 0.74
N PRO A 93 -11.11 -17.41 0.65
CA PRO A 93 -10.50 -17.78 -0.62
C PRO A 93 -11.49 -18.29 -1.67
N ASP A 94 -12.47 -19.07 -1.29
CA ASP A 94 -13.51 -19.58 -2.20
C ASP A 94 -14.32 -18.46 -2.88
N GLU A 95 -14.38 -17.28 -2.28
CA GLU A 95 -15.05 -16.11 -2.84
C GLU A 95 -14.10 -15.22 -3.64
N TRP A 96 -12.89 -14.92 -3.12
CA TRP A 96 -12.02 -13.97 -3.78
C TRP A 96 -11.18 -14.58 -4.92
N GLN A 97 -10.86 -15.88 -4.91
CA GLN A 97 -10.10 -16.50 -6.00
C GLN A 97 -10.84 -16.41 -7.36
N PRO A 98 -12.10 -16.85 -7.48
CA PRO A 98 -12.82 -16.74 -8.77
C PRO A 98 -13.08 -15.28 -9.20
N ASP A 99 -13.21 -14.35 -8.26
CA ASP A 99 -13.34 -12.92 -8.58
C ASP A 99 -12.01 -12.34 -9.08
N MET A 100 -10.89 -12.71 -8.43
CA MET A 100 -9.54 -12.30 -8.84
C MET A 100 -9.17 -12.83 -10.22
N GLN A 101 -9.54 -14.08 -10.55
CA GLN A 101 -9.36 -14.63 -11.90
C GLN A 101 -10.05 -13.78 -12.97
N LYS A 102 -11.28 -13.34 -12.70
CA LYS A 102 -12.02 -12.43 -13.61
C LYS A 102 -11.33 -11.07 -13.70
N ALA A 103 -10.83 -10.54 -12.58
CA ALA A 103 -10.10 -9.28 -12.56
C ALA A 103 -8.81 -9.35 -13.38
N ILE A 104 -8.06 -10.45 -13.30
CA ILE A 104 -6.86 -10.68 -14.11
C ILE A 104 -7.22 -10.73 -15.60
N ALA A 105 -8.27 -11.46 -15.96
CA ALA A 105 -8.72 -11.60 -17.34
C ALA A 105 -9.29 -10.30 -17.93
N ALA A 106 -9.70 -9.34 -17.11
CA ALA A 106 -10.24 -8.06 -17.55
C ALA A 106 -9.18 -7.04 -17.96
N ALA A 107 -7.90 -7.27 -17.65
CA ALA A 107 -6.81 -6.40 -18.08
C ALA A 107 -6.61 -6.50 -19.60
N GLY A 108 -6.69 -5.36 -20.30
CA GLY A 108 -6.46 -5.26 -21.72
C GLY A 108 -4.99 -5.01 -22.09
N ASP A 109 -4.73 -4.81 -23.37
CA ASP A 109 -3.38 -4.51 -23.88
C ASP A 109 -2.80 -3.26 -23.21
N GLY A 110 -1.60 -3.42 -22.64
CA GLY A 110 -0.92 -2.35 -21.91
C GLY A 110 -1.44 -2.10 -20.49
N GLN A 111 -2.36 -2.91 -20.01
CA GLN A 111 -2.87 -2.87 -18.64
C GLN A 111 -2.33 -4.02 -17.81
N LEU A 112 -2.24 -3.83 -16.49
CA LEU A 112 -1.67 -4.81 -15.57
C LEU A 112 -2.49 -4.86 -14.28
N LEU A 113 -3.01 -6.04 -13.95
CA LEU A 113 -3.55 -6.32 -12.64
C LEU A 113 -2.46 -6.91 -11.73
N VAL A 114 -2.35 -6.38 -10.53
CA VAL A 114 -1.45 -6.87 -9.48
C VAL A 114 -2.29 -7.34 -8.30
N PRO A 115 -2.42 -8.65 -8.05
CA PRO A 115 -2.98 -9.14 -6.80
C PRO A 115 -2.14 -8.73 -5.59
N SER A 116 -2.79 -8.19 -4.56
CA SER A 116 -2.13 -7.89 -3.28
C SER A 116 -2.56 -8.90 -2.22
N PHE A 117 -1.61 -9.34 -1.37
CA PHE A 117 -1.86 -10.31 -0.31
C PHE A 117 -1.05 -9.99 0.94
N GLN A 118 -1.43 -10.59 2.06
CA GLN A 118 -0.63 -10.63 3.29
C GLN A 118 -0.99 -11.85 4.12
N GLY A 119 -0.07 -12.29 4.96
CA GLY A 119 -0.36 -13.25 6.01
C GLY A 119 -1.21 -12.63 7.13
N SER A 120 -1.83 -13.49 7.90
CA SER A 120 -2.64 -13.14 9.08
C SER A 120 -1.95 -13.61 10.33
N ARG A 121 -1.74 -12.71 11.29
CA ARG A 121 -1.27 -13.08 12.61
C ARG A 121 -2.48 -13.27 13.52
N VAL A 122 -2.57 -14.43 14.14
CA VAL A 122 -3.61 -14.76 15.14
C VAL A 122 -2.93 -15.01 16.48
N GLU A 123 -3.71 -14.86 17.56
CA GLU A 123 -3.21 -15.10 18.92
C GLU A 123 -2.62 -16.51 19.06
N GLY A 124 -1.46 -16.62 19.72
CA GLY A 124 -0.74 -17.88 19.90
C GLY A 124 0.06 -18.37 18.70
N MET A 125 0.05 -17.66 17.57
CA MET A 125 0.82 -18.02 16.38
C MET A 125 2.31 -17.68 16.60
N ASP A 126 3.18 -18.65 16.42
CA ASP A 126 4.63 -18.44 16.42
C ASP A 126 5.14 -17.84 15.10
N ARG A 127 6.45 -17.60 15.03
CA ARG A 127 7.10 -17.03 13.85
C ARG A 127 6.97 -17.91 12.62
N GLU A 128 7.16 -19.21 12.78
CA GLU A 128 7.14 -20.19 11.67
C GLU A 128 5.73 -20.28 11.08
N ALA A 129 4.71 -20.38 11.92
CA ALA A 129 3.32 -20.40 11.49
C ALA A 129 2.92 -19.09 10.79
N TYR A 130 3.44 -17.93 11.23
CA TYR A 130 3.19 -16.65 10.57
C TYR A 130 3.84 -16.56 9.19
N ILE A 131 5.07 -17.06 9.02
CA ILE A 131 5.73 -17.18 7.72
C ILE A 131 4.92 -18.12 6.82
N ALA A 132 4.52 -19.29 7.35
CA ALA A 132 3.72 -20.26 6.61
C ALA A 132 2.36 -19.71 6.13
N ASP A 133 1.72 -18.83 6.90
CA ASP A 133 0.45 -18.19 6.47
C ASP A 133 0.65 -17.22 5.29
N HIS A 134 1.81 -16.53 5.22
CA HIS A 134 2.16 -15.74 4.03
C HIS A 134 2.37 -16.63 2.80
N VAL A 135 3.07 -17.74 2.96
CA VAL A 135 3.30 -18.74 1.89
C VAL A 135 1.97 -19.31 1.41
N THR A 136 1.10 -19.73 2.33
CA THR A 136 -0.24 -20.24 2.01
C THR A 136 -1.05 -19.19 1.22
N THR A 137 -1.03 -17.93 1.65
CA THR A 137 -1.78 -16.87 0.96
C THR A 137 -1.20 -16.60 -0.43
N ALA A 138 0.13 -16.60 -0.57
CA ALA A 138 0.79 -16.44 -1.86
C ALA A 138 0.47 -17.60 -2.82
N HIS A 139 0.42 -18.84 -2.32
CA HIS A 139 -0.01 -20.02 -3.09
C HIS A 139 -1.43 -19.84 -3.64
N LEU A 140 -2.38 -19.49 -2.78
CA LEU A 140 -3.77 -19.26 -3.17
C LEU A 140 -3.90 -18.13 -4.23
N VAL A 141 -3.08 -17.08 -4.12
CA VAL A 141 -3.03 -16.02 -5.15
C VAL A 141 -2.42 -16.55 -6.45
N ALA A 142 -1.36 -17.36 -6.39
CA ALA A 142 -0.74 -17.94 -7.58
C ALA A 142 -1.68 -18.84 -8.37
N GLU A 143 -2.58 -19.58 -7.70
CA GLU A 143 -3.60 -20.42 -8.33
C GLU A 143 -4.60 -19.62 -9.18
N THR A 144 -4.76 -18.33 -8.93
CA THR A 144 -5.65 -17.47 -9.76
C THR A 144 -5.07 -17.15 -11.15
N GLY A 145 -3.83 -17.54 -11.43
CA GLY A 145 -3.12 -17.22 -12.67
C GLY A 145 -2.37 -15.88 -12.61
N ALA A 146 -2.16 -15.33 -11.41
CA ALA A 146 -1.41 -14.09 -11.21
C ALA A 146 0.00 -14.20 -11.84
N GLY A 147 0.34 -13.28 -12.74
CA GLY A 147 1.66 -13.19 -13.37
C GLY A 147 2.72 -12.49 -12.52
N LEU A 148 2.28 -11.68 -11.58
CA LEU A 148 3.08 -11.06 -10.50
C LEU A 148 2.15 -10.79 -9.32
N MET A 149 2.71 -10.45 -8.15
CA MET A 149 1.90 -10.14 -6.97
C MET A 149 2.59 -9.13 -6.04
N GLU A 150 1.80 -8.46 -5.22
CA GLU A 150 2.25 -7.53 -4.19
C GLU A 150 2.02 -8.13 -2.81
N MET A 151 3.07 -8.22 -1.98
CA MET A 151 2.97 -8.58 -0.57
C MET A 151 2.91 -7.31 0.29
N ASN A 152 1.83 -7.15 1.05
CA ASN A 152 1.68 -6.04 1.97
C ASN A 152 2.39 -6.33 3.29
N THR A 153 3.38 -5.51 3.65
CA THR A 153 4.14 -5.60 4.90
C THR A 153 3.90 -4.41 5.84
N SER A 154 2.98 -3.54 5.49
CA SER A 154 2.70 -2.31 6.24
C SER A 154 1.40 -2.36 7.04
N CYS A 155 0.96 -3.55 7.41
CA CYS A 155 -0.14 -3.76 8.34
C CYS A 155 0.37 -3.76 9.78
N PRO A 156 -0.35 -3.14 10.76
CA PRO A 156 -0.06 -3.32 12.18
C PRO A 156 -0.32 -4.77 12.57
N ASN A 157 0.73 -5.54 12.84
CA ASN A 157 0.60 -6.98 13.03
C ASN A 157 0.99 -7.49 14.40
N GLU A 158 1.64 -6.68 15.17
CA GLU A 158 2.17 -7.14 16.44
C GLU A 158 1.72 -6.15 17.50
N GLY A 159 0.74 -6.45 18.30
CA GLY A 159 0.17 -5.70 19.41
C GLY A 159 0.99 -4.60 20.11
N HIS A 160 2.05 -4.12 19.49
CA HIS A 160 3.01 -3.12 19.94
C HIS A 160 3.22 -1.98 18.94
N ASN A 161 2.25 -1.64 18.08
CA ASN A 161 2.37 -0.56 17.09
C ASN A 161 3.52 -0.71 16.08
N ARG A 162 4.12 -1.90 15.95
CA ARG A 162 5.21 -2.15 15.01
C ARG A 162 4.68 -2.80 13.74
N LEU A 163 4.99 -2.19 12.60
CA LEU A 163 4.64 -2.75 11.29
C LEU A 163 5.63 -3.87 10.91
N LEU A 164 5.19 -4.85 10.15
CA LEU A 164 6.06 -5.93 9.67
C LEU A 164 7.29 -5.37 8.93
N CYS A 165 7.12 -4.35 8.08
CA CYS A 165 8.24 -3.72 7.34
C CYS A 165 9.28 -2.99 8.22
N HIS A 166 9.05 -2.88 9.53
CA HIS A 166 10.06 -2.38 10.47
C HIS A 166 10.93 -3.51 11.05
N ASP A 167 10.75 -4.74 10.57
CA ASP A 167 11.62 -5.89 10.83
C ASP A 167 12.16 -6.43 9.49
N PRO A 168 13.24 -5.84 8.94
CA PRO A 168 13.74 -6.20 7.62
C PRO A 168 14.21 -7.65 7.52
N HIS A 169 14.71 -8.23 8.61
CA HIS A 169 15.13 -9.64 8.62
C HIS A 169 13.94 -10.59 8.53
N LEU A 170 12.85 -10.31 9.26
CA LEU A 170 11.62 -11.10 9.15
C LEU A 170 10.99 -10.97 7.75
N VAL A 171 11.00 -9.76 7.17
CA VAL A 171 10.53 -9.57 5.79
C VAL A 171 11.41 -10.35 4.82
N GLY A 172 12.73 -10.38 5.02
CA GLY A 172 13.66 -11.20 4.23
C GLY A 172 13.28 -12.68 4.25
N GLU A 173 13.10 -13.26 5.44
CA GLU A 173 12.69 -14.67 5.59
C GLU A 173 11.33 -14.96 4.94
N ILE A 174 10.34 -14.09 5.15
CA ILE A 174 9.01 -14.24 4.53
C ILE A 174 9.12 -14.17 3.00
N THR A 175 9.83 -13.19 2.46
CA THR A 175 9.94 -13.03 1.00
C THR A 175 10.70 -14.17 0.35
N GLU A 176 11.73 -14.72 1.00
CA GLU A 176 12.42 -15.93 0.53
C GLU A 176 11.49 -17.14 0.51
N ALA A 177 10.76 -17.39 1.60
CA ALA A 177 9.80 -18.48 1.68
C ALA A 177 8.67 -18.34 0.64
N VAL A 178 8.12 -17.14 0.48
CA VAL A 178 7.11 -16.83 -0.55
C VAL A 178 7.70 -17.02 -1.95
N LYS A 179 8.93 -16.57 -2.20
CA LYS A 179 9.57 -16.71 -3.52
C LYS A 179 9.80 -18.17 -3.90
N ASN A 180 10.17 -19.01 -2.93
CA ASN A 180 10.29 -20.45 -3.14
C ASN A 180 8.96 -21.09 -3.55
N GLU A 181 7.83 -20.61 -3.02
CA GLU A 181 6.49 -21.09 -3.38
C GLU A 181 6.03 -20.61 -4.76
N ILE A 182 6.19 -19.31 -5.05
CA ILE A 182 5.64 -18.72 -6.28
C ILE A 182 6.55 -18.88 -7.51
N GLY A 183 7.78 -19.37 -7.32
CA GLY A 183 8.75 -19.59 -8.39
C GLY A 183 9.21 -18.28 -9.06
N ASP A 184 9.25 -18.27 -10.39
CA ASP A 184 9.77 -17.13 -11.16
C ASP A 184 8.85 -15.90 -11.18
N ARG A 185 7.65 -15.98 -10.63
CA ARG A 185 6.73 -14.82 -10.60
C ARG A 185 7.36 -13.65 -9.85
N PRO A 186 7.36 -12.44 -10.44
CA PRO A 186 7.83 -11.25 -9.74
C PRO A 186 7.02 -10.98 -8.46
N LEU A 187 7.74 -10.62 -7.41
CA LEU A 187 7.19 -10.21 -6.13
C LEU A 187 7.49 -8.73 -5.88
N ILE A 188 6.46 -7.95 -5.59
CA ILE A 188 6.56 -6.56 -5.13
C ILE A 188 6.28 -6.54 -3.63
N VAL A 189 7.07 -5.80 -2.87
CA VAL A 189 6.82 -5.59 -1.43
C VAL A 189 6.26 -4.19 -1.21
N LYS A 190 5.09 -4.11 -0.57
CA LYS A 190 4.48 -2.85 -0.15
C LYS A 190 5.02 -2.43 1.21
N LEU A 191 5.68 -1.27 1.25
CA LEU A 191 6.29 -0.70 2.45
C LEU A 191 5.47 0.46 3.01
N ALA A 192 5.50 0.63 4.34
CA ALA A 192 5.23 1.91 4.99
C ALA A 192 6.48 2.81 4.94
N TYR A 193 6.39 3.99 5.53
CA TYR A 193 7.56 4.84 5.69
C TYR A 193 8.56 4.21 6.67
N ILE A 194 9.80 4.06 6.24
CA ILE A 194 10.93 3.59 7.06
C ILE A 194 11.83 4.80 7.33
N PRO A 195 11.86 5.34 8.55
CA PRO A 195 12.55 6.60 8.83
C PRO A 195 14.07 6.49 8.80
N ASN A 196 14.64 5.31 9.07
CA ASN A 196 16.07 5.08 9.18
C ASN A 196 16.66 4.56 7.85
N ASP A 197 17.66 5.23 7.30
CA ASP A 197 18.33 4.82 6.05
C ASP A 197 19.01 3.47 6.16
N ALA A 198 19.61 3.15 7.32
CA ALA A 198 20.25 1.87 7.52
C ALA A 198 19.24 0.72 7.48
N ASP A 199 18.07 0.89 8.11
CA ASP A 199 17.01 -0.12 8.10
C ASP A 199 16.44 -0.30 6.69
N LEU A 200 16.28 0.79 5.93
CA LEU A 200 15.83 0.73 4.55
C LEU A 200 16.85 0.02 3.65
N GLU A 201 18.13 0.27 3.83
CA GLU A 201 19.20 -0.43 3.08
C GLU A 201 19.27 -1.91 3.46
N ILE A 202 19.08 -2.28 4.73
CA ILE A 202 18.98 -3.67 5.17
C ILE A 202 17.76 -4.32 4.52
N MET A 203 16.60 -3.67 4.52
CA MET A 203 15.39 -4.16 3.85
C MET A 203 15.66 -4.51 2.38
N VAL A 204 16.32 -3.64 1.64
CA VAL A 204 16.65 -3.88 0.23
C VAL A 204 17.64 -5.05 0.09
N LYS A 205 18.66 -5.14 0.95
CA LYS A 205 19.66 -6.23 0.91
C LYS A 205 19.04 -7.59 1.20
N GLU A 206 18.22 -7.67 2.27
CA GLU A 206 17.57 -8.91 2.71
C GLU A 206 16.49 -9.42 1.74
N THR A 207 16.01 -8.58 0.85
CA THR A 207 14.91 -8.91 -0.08
C THR A 207 15.36 -8.90 -1.56
N ALA A 208 15.52 -7.73 -2.16
CA ALA A 208 15.93 -7.60 -3.56
C ALA A 208 17.40 -8.03 -3.76
N GLY A 209 18.26 -7.79 -2.76
CA GLY A 209 19.67 -8.24 -2.79
C GLY A 209 19.82 -9.76 -2.85
N HIS A 210 18.89 -10.51 -2.27
CA HIS A 210 18.83 -11.98 -2.36
C HIS A 210 18.01 -12.48 -3.57
N GLY A 211 17.46 -11.57 -4.39
CA GLY A 211 16.68 -11.92 -5.58
C GLY A 211 15.23 -12.34 -5.31
N ALA A 212 14.78 -12.30 -4.05
CA ALA A 212 13.42 -12.68 -3.68
C ALA A 212 12.39 -11.64 -4.15
N VAL A 213 12.75 -10.34 -4.21
CA VAL A 213 11.88 -9.22 -4.51
C VAL A 213 12.34 -8.49 -5.77
N GLN A 214 11.43 -8.21 -6.69
CA GLN A 214 11.67 -7.51 -7.95
C GLN A 214 11.14 -6.07 -7.95
N GLY A 215 10.51 -5.63 -6.86
CA GLY A 215 10.07 -4.24 -6.74
C GLY A 215 9.57 -3.88 -5.36
N PHE A 216 9.56 -2.56 -5.10
CA PHE A 216 8.97 -1.99 -3.89
C PHE A 216 7.87 -1.00 -4.25
N SER A 217 6.75 -1.09 -3.54
CA SER A 217 5.64 -0.13 -3.63
C SER A 217 5.61 0.68 -2.33
N THR A 218 5.76 2.00 -2.41
CA THR A 218 5.93 2.86 -1.22
C THR A 218 5.32 4.24 -1.44
N ILE A 219 4.60 4.78 -0.46
CA ILE A 219 4.36 4.27 0.89
C ILE A 219 2.91 3.82 1.06
N ASN A 220 2.60 3.04 2.12
CA ASN A 220 1.22 2.76 2.47
C ASN A 220 0.60 4.01 3.12
N THR A 221 0.49 4.07 4.44
CA THR A 221 -0.07 5.18 5.20
C THR A 221 0.90 5.60 6.31
N ILE A 222 0.70 6.81 6.87
CA ILE A 222 1.38 7.23 8.09
C ILE A 222 0.40 7.08 9.25
N SER A 223 0.82 6.38 10.31
CA SER A 223 -0.01 6.19 11.50
C SER A 223 -0.05 7.46 12.35
N ALA A 224 -1.23 7.98 12.62
CA ALA A 224 -1.46 9.12 13.49
C ALA A 224 -2.62 8.86 14.47
N LYS A 225 -2.53 9.45 15.66
CA LYS A 225 -3.68 9.55 16.56
C LYS A 225 -4.70 10.51 15.93
N LEU A 226 -5.96 10.09 15.85
CA LEU A 226 -7.03 10.89 15.27
C LEU A 226 -8.02 11.33 16.34
N VAL A 227 -8.26 12.63 16.39
CA VAL A 227 -9.14 13.24 17.38
C VAL A 227 -10.27 14.05 16.72
N ASP A 228 -11.42 14.12 17.39
CA ASP A 228 -12.51 15.02 17.03
C ASP A 228 -12.22 16.46 17.49
N ALA A 229 -13.14 17.39 17.23
CA ALA A 229 -12.99 18.79 17.61
C ALA A 229 -12.93 19.03 19.15
N ASN A 230 -13.28 18.04 19.96
CA ASN A 230 -13.21 18.08 21.41
C ASN A 230 -11.98 17.35 21.98
N GLY A 231 -11.11 16.84 21.10
CA GLY A 231 -9.93 16.08 21.49
C GLY A 231 -10.18 14.61 21.85
N ASN A 232 -11.40 14.10 21.63
CA ASN A 232 -11.72 12.70 21.85
C ASN A 232 -11.31 11.83 20.65
N GLN A 233 -11.21 10.51 20.87
CA GLN A 233 -10.98 9.55 19.79
C GLN A 233 -12.02 9.72 18.68
N ALA A 234 -11.56 9.96 17.43
CA ALA A 234 -12.43 10.24 16.30
C ALA A 234 -13.08 8.97 15.71
N LEU A 235 -12.37 7.83 15.70
CA LEU A 235 -12.87 6.57 15.15
C LEU A 235 -13.51 5.69 16.22
N PRO A 236 -14.66 5.05 15.96
CA PRO A 236 -15.35 4.23 16.95
C PRO A 236 -14.61 2.92 17.24
N GLY A 237 -14.80 2.40 18.44
CA GLY A 237 -14.26 1.12 18.88
C GLY A 237 -13.03 1.25 19.79
N ALA A 238 -12.82 0.28 20.65
CA ALA A 238 -11.68 0.27 21.58
C ALA A 238 -10.35 0.10 20.80
N GLY A 239 -9.31 0.81 21.24
CA GLY A 239 -7.96 0.72 20.65
C GLY A 239 -7.83 1.29 19.23
N ARG A 240 -8.76 2.15 18.80
CA ARG A 240 -8.75 2.80 17.49
C ARG A 240 -8.49 4.30 17.58
N ASP A 241 -7.71 4.70 18.56
CA ASP A 241 -7.19 6.06 18.70
C ASP A 241 -6.22 6.43 17.57
N ARG A 242 -5.53 5.44 16.95
CA ARG A 242 -4.65 5.63 15.81
C ARG A 242 -5.23 5.02 14.53
N SER A 243 -4.91 5.66 13.41
CA SER A 243 -5.27 5.19 12.06
C SER A 243 -4.18 5.53 11.06
N GLY A 244 -4.14 4.80 9.97
CA GLY A 244 -3.36 5.20 8.81
C GLY A 244 -3.97 6.45 8.17
N VAL A 245 -3.13 7.46 7.91
CA VAL A 245 -3.49 8.65 7.14
C VAL A 245 -2.93 8.52 5.74
N CYS A 246 -3.73 8.87 4.73
CA CYS A 246 -3.37 8.85 3.31
C CYS A 246 -3.90 10.12 2.60
N GLY A 247 -3.55 10.27 1.33
CA GLY A 247 -3.84 11.47 0.56
C GLY A 247 -2.71 12.49 0.61
N ASN A 248 -3.02 13.78 0.43
CA ASN A 248 -2.02 14.85 0.35
C ASN A 248 -1.05 14.86 1.53
N ALA A 249 -1.54 14.54 2.71
CA ALA A 249 -0.75 14.54 3.95
C ALA A 249 0.54 13.72 3.88
N ILE A 250 0.56 12.67 3.09
CA ILE A 250 1.73 11.75 3.02
C ILE A 250 2.57 11.91 1.76
N ARG A 251 2.28 12.91 0.91
CA ARG A 251 2.99 13.10 -0.37
C ARG A 251 4.49 13.32 -0.19
N GLY A 252 4.89 14.19 0.74
CA GLY A 252 6.30 14.47 1.02
C GLY A 252 7.06 13.21 1.47
N ALA A 253 6.47 12.44 2.37
CA ALA A 253 7.05 11.19 2.84
C ALA A 253 7.14 10.13 1.73
N GLY A 254 6.15 10.07 0.83
CA GLY A 254 6.18 9.19 -0.33
C GLY A 254 7.30 9.52 -1.30
N LEU A 255 7.47 10.79 -1.62
CA LEU A 255 8.57 11.28 -2.49
C LEU A 255 9.95 11.01 -1.86
N ASP A 256 10.09 11.25 -0.56
CA ASP A 256 11.33 10.96 0.19
C ASP A 256 11.68 9.47 0.10
N MET A 257 10.75 8.57 0.38
CA MET A 257 10.98 7.13 0.30
C MET A 257 11.38 6.67 -1.10
N VAL A 258 10.76 7.20 -2.15
CA VAL A 258 11.12 6.87 -3.54
C VAL A 258 12.53 7.34 -3.85
N GLY A 259 12.90 8.57 -3.49
CA GLY A 259 14.24 9.10 -3.69
C GLY A 259 15.32 8.29 -2.97
N ARG A 260 15.06 7.91 -1.71
CA ARG A 260 15.98 7.09 -0.90
C ARG A 260 16.12 5.68 -1.47
N LEU A 261 15.03 5.02 -1.88
CA LEU A 261 15.09 3.72 -2.56
C LEU A 261 15.86 3.80 -3.88
N ASN A 262 15.67 4.86 -4.65
CA ASN A 262 16.42 5.07 -5.89
C ASN A 262 17.93 5.20 -5.63
N ALA A 263 18.31 5.99 -4.62
CA ALA A 263 19.71 6.14 -4.22
C ALA A 263 20.33 4.81 -3.75
N ILE A 264 19.59 4.00 -2.98
CA ILE A 264 20.03 2.67 -2.55
C ILE A 264 20.16 1.72 -3.74
N ARG A 265 19.21 1.73 -4.68
CA ARG A 265 19.26 0.94 -5.92
C ARG A 265 20.54 1.22 -6.71
N GLU A 266 20.84 2.50 -6.91
CA GLU A 266 22.06 2.94 -7.61
C GLU A 266 23.33 2.55 -6.84
N LYS A 267 23.37 2.83 -5.52
CA LYS A 267 24.51 2.49 -4.65
C LYS A 267 24.85 1.01 -4.65
N LEU A 268 23.84 0.14 -4.65
CA LEU A 268 24.02 -1.31 -4.58
C LEU A 268 24.11 -1.97 -5.96
N GLY A 269 23.87 -1.23 -7.05
CA GLY A 269 23.85 -1.78 -8.43
C GLY A 269 22.77 -2.82 -8.62
N LEU A 270 21.63 -2.70 -7.93
CA LEU A 270 20.52 -3.64 -8.01
C LEU A 270 19.50 -3.20 -9.07
N ASP A 271 18.80 -4.18 -9.65
CA ASP A 271 17.71 -3.93 -10.61
C ASP A 271 16.37 -4.35 -9.97
N PHE A 272 15.66 -3.39 -9.41
CA PHE A 272 14.30 -3.55 -8.90
C PHE A 272 13.43 -2.35 -9.26
N ALA A 273 12.14 -2.59 -9.45
CA ALA A 273 11.17 -1.52 -9.74
C ALA A 273 10.79 -0.75 -8.48
N ILE A 274 10.56 0.56 -8.62
CA ILE A 274 10.02 1.41 -7.57
C ILE A 274 8.66 1.92 -8.01
N VAL A 275 7.63 1.63 -7.22
CA VAL A 275 6.27 2.12 -7.44
C VAL A 275 5.95 3.17 -6.38
N GLY A 276 5.86 4.44 -6.81
CA GLY A 276 5.61 5.57 -5.92
C GLY A 276 4.13 5.69 -5.58
N VAL A 277 3.81 5.81 -4.30
CA VAL A 277 2.44 5.92 -3.79
C VAL A 277 2.39 6.93 -2.65
N GLY A 278 1.39 7.80 -2.66
CA GLY A 278 1.11 8.74 -1.58
C GLY A 278 0.84 10.16 -2.10
N GLY A 279 -0.35 10.66 -1.88
CA GLY A 279 -0.73 12.05 -2.13
C GLY A 279 -0.75 12.51 -3.57
N VAL A 280 -0.77 11.61 -4.55
CA VAL A 280 -0.93 11.97 -5.97
C VAL A 280 -2.39 12.34 -6.21
N ILE A 281 -2.67 13.62 -6.43
CA ILE A 281 -4.02 14.16 -6.66
C ILE A 281 -4.14 14.97 -7.95
N ARG A 282 -3.01 15.23 -8.64
CA ARG A 282 -2.92 16.02 -9.87
C ARG A 282 -1.71 15.57 -10.73
N PRO A 283 -1.64 15.99 -12.01
CA PRO A 283 -0.56 15.59 -12.92
C PRO A 283 0.85 15.94 -12.45
N GLU A 284 1.03 17.06 -11.77
CA GLU A 284 2.33 17.51 -11.25
C GLU A 284 2.89 16.54 -10.21
N ASP A 285 2.02 15.97 -9.38
CA ASP A 285 2.42 14.97 -8.37
C ASP A 285 2.94 13.70 -9.04
N TYR A 286 2.31 13.26 -10.14
CA TYR A 286 2.79 12.13 -10.94
C TYR A 286 4.19 12.40 -11.50
N LYS A 287 4.42 13.60 -12.09
CA LYS A 287 5.72 14.00 -12.63
C LYS A 287 6.79 14.01 -11.55
N ALA A 288 6.50 14.58 -10.37
CA ALA A 288 7.43 14.60 -9.24
C ALA A 288 7.87 13.20 -8.79
N TYR A 289 6.96 12.24 -8.72
CA TYR A 289 7.30 10.84 -8.42
C TYR A 289 8.18 10.20 -9.48
N ARG A 290 7.92 10.46 -10.77
CA ARG A 290 8.75 9.97 -11.88
C ARG A 290 10.16 10.54 -11.82
N GLU A 291 10.29 11.83 -11.53
CA GLU A 291 11.56 12.54 -11.37
C GLU A 291 12.34 12.04 -10.15
N ALA A 292 11.66 11.66 -9.07
CA ALA A 292 12.28 11.05 -7.90
C ALA A 292 12.81 9.62 -8.14
N GLY A 293 12.53 9.01 -9.31
CA GLY A 293 13.04 7.69 -9.71
C GLY A 293 12.03 6.56 -9.69
N ALA A 294 10.72 6.85 -9.52
CA ALA A 294 9.68 5.83 -9.60
C ALA A 294 9.52 5.30 -11.03
N ASN A 295 9.44 3.99 -11.19
CA ASN A 295 9.15 3.31 -12.46
C ASN A 295 7.66 3.37 -12.80
N ALA A 296 6.80 3.34 -11.78
CA ALA A 296 5.36 3.55 -11.88
C ALA A 296 4.86 4.36 -10.69
N VAL A 297 3.66 4.93 -10.79
CA VAL A 297 3.06 5.76 -9.75
C VAL A 297 1.62 5.32 -9.52
N MET A 298 1.14 5.37 -8.27
CA MET A 298 -0.25 5.03 -7.96
C MET A 298 -0.90 6.07 -7.05
N SER A 299 -2.21 6.19 -7.18
CA SER A 299 -3.05 7.07 -6.37
C SER A 299 -4.26 6.33 -5.82
N ALA A 300 -4.44 6.34 -4.49
CA ALA A 300 -5.66 5.85 -3.85
C ALA A 300 -6.66 6.98 -3.64
N THR A 301 -6.38 7.86 -2.68
CA THR A 301 -7.27 8.98 -2.30
C THR A 301 -7.57 9.89 -3.48
N GLY A 302 -6.55 10.25 -4.28
CA GLY A 302 -6.73 11.09 -5.47
C GLY A 302 -7.63 10.43 -6.52
N ALA A 303 -7.47 9.12 -6.77
CA ALA A 303 -8.30 8.39 -7.72
C ALA A 303 -9.75 8.21 -7.22
N MET A 304 -9.97 8.06 -5.91
CA MET A 304 -11.33 8.05 -5.33
C MET A 304 -11.99 9.42 -5.40
N TRP A 305 -11.23 10.50 -5.23
CA TRP A 305 -11.71 11.86 -5.34
C TRP A 305 -11.99 12.28 -6.79
N ASN A 306 -11.09 11.92 -7.70
CA ASN A 306 -11.19 12.18 -9.13
C ASN A 306 -10.96 10.90 -9.93
N ALA A 307 -12.03 10.23 -10.31
CA ALA A 307 -11.97 8.99 -11.10
C ALA A 307 -11.36 9.20 -12.51
N ARG A 308 -11.23 10.44 -12.98
CA ARG A 308 -10.61 10.81 -14.26
C ARG A 308 -9.12 11.13 -14.15
N LEU A 309 -8.51 11.01 -12.97
CA LEU A 309 -7.13 11.41 -12.71
C LEU A 309 -6.13 10.82 -13.72
N ALA A 310 -6.31 9.57 -14.15
CA ALA A 310 -5.46 8.97 -15.18
C ALA A 310 -5.59 9.68 -16.54
N GLN A 311 -6.80 10.12 -16.90
CA GLN A 311 -7.04 10.86 -18.14
C GLN A 311 -6.42 12.26 -18.06
N ASP A 312 -6.54 12.93 -16.91
CA ASP A 312 -5.96 14.25 -16.67
C ASP A 312 -4.43 14.19 -16.74
N ILE A 313 -3.80 13.14 -16.18
CA ILE A 313 -2.36 12.91 -16.28
C ILE A 313 -1.96 12.66 -17.74
N LYS A 314 -2.69 11.80 -18.48
CA LYS A 314 -2.41 11.55 -19.90
C LYS A 314 -2.48 12.82 -20.76
N ALA A 315 -3.42 13.72 -20.45
CA ALA A 315 -3.59 14.98 -21.17
C ALA A 315 -2.50 16.02 -20.84
N ALA A 316 -1.77 15.86 -19.72
CA ALA A 316 -0.73 16.78 -19.26
C ALA A 316 0.71 16.33 -19.61
N LEU A 317 0.87 15.15 -20.23
CA LEU A 317 2.15 14.60 -20.69
C LEU A 317 2.40 14.89 -22.16
#